data_919d8c1c4280941f030642b490951236
#
_entry.id   919d8c1c4280941f030642b490951236
#
_cell.length_a   1.000
_cell.length_b   1.000
_cell.length_c   1.000
_cell.angle_alpha   90.00
_cell.angle_beta   90.00
_cell.angle_gamma   90.00
#
_symmetry.space_group_name_H-M   'P 1'
#
loop_
_entity.id
_entity.type
_entity.pdbx_description
1 polymer ?
#
loop_
_entity_poly.entity_id
_entity_poly.type
_entity_poly.pdbx_seq_one_letter_code
_entity_poly.pdbx_strand_id
1 'polypeptide(L)'
;AAPEKVKPVYPGLLHTLDFKHDNKEVLHKFNIKGEYVMSVSTIEPRKNLRGLLNGFISFKKAHEKSDLKLVLVGGIGWDKEFESYINGLDDYRDSIILTGFVTDEELSALYKYALAVAYVSFYEGFGLPILEALTAGKAVISSDTTSMPEVGGNAVCYCNPYKVDSIEAAFEQVVYNDSYRKELESMARAQASRFSYEKAAKETIAIYNAIS
;
A
#
# COMPACT_ATOMS: atom_id res chain seq x y z
N ALA A 1 21.73 -13.63 -17.83
CA ALA A 1 22.10 -14.89 -17.18
C ALA A 1 21.10 -15.97 -17.53
N ALA A 2 21.53 -17.24 -17.58
CA ALA A 2 20.60 -18.36 -17.76
C ALA A 2 19.68 -18.43 -16.52
N PRO A 3 18.34 -18.61 -16.69
CA PRO A 3 17.37 -18.54 -15.60
C PRO A 3 17.70 -19.42 -14.40
N GLU A 4 18.29 -20.60 -14.63
CA GLU A 4 18.70 -21.55 -13.60
C GLU A 4 19.85 -21.07 -12.71
N LYS A 5 20.56 -20.01 -13.16
CA LYS A 5 21.64 -19.37 -12.40
C LYS A 5 21.17 -18.16 -11.57
N VAL A 6 19.88 -17.86 -11.62
CA VAL A 6 19.27 -16.75 -10.88
C VAL A 6 18.36 -17.30 -9.80
N LYS A 7 18.68 -17.05 -8.54
CA LYS A 7 17.85 -17.46 -7.41
C LYS A 7 17.41 -16.21 -6.66
N PRO A 8 16.10 -15.90 -6.61
CA PRO A 8 15.61 -14.76 -5.85
C PRO A 8 15.75 -15.02 -4.35
N VAL A 9 16.18 -14.02 -3.61
CA VAL A 9 16.17 -13.98 -2.15
C VAL A 9 15.36 -12.76 -1.74
N TYR A 10 14.26 -12.98 -1.03
CA TYR A 10 13.33 -11.93 -0.66
C TYR A 10 13.69 -11.29 0.68
N PRO A 11 13.72 -9.96 0.78
CA PRO A 11 13.95 -9.27 2.05
C PRO A 11 12.75 -9.47 3.01
N GLY A 12 12.97 -9.17 4.30
CA GLY A 12 11.92 -8.94 5.28
C GLY A 12 11.71 -7.45 5.55
N LEU A 13 10.95 -7.12 6.59
CA LEU A 13 10.87 -5.75 7.11
C LEU A 13 12.05 -5.46 8.02
N LEU A 14 12.75 -4.33 7.76
CA LEU A 14 13.86 -3.85 8.61
C LEU A 14 13.35 -3.22 9.91
N HIS A 15 12.22 -2.54 9.83
CA HIS A 15 11.61 -1.87 10.95
C HIS A 15 10.44 -2.71 11.46
N THR A 16 10.42 -2.96 12.76
CA THR A 16 9.26 -3.52 13.44
C THR A 16 8.28 -2.38 13.72
N LEU A 17 7.39 -2.12 12.76
CA LEU A 17 6.23 -1.28 13.03
C LEU A 17 5.43 -1.92 14.16
N ASP A 18 5.20 -1.18 15.24
CA ASP A 18 4.44 -1.68 16.38
C ASP A 18 2.95 -1.40 16.23
N PHE A 19 2.24 -2.37 15.68
CA PHE A 19 0.78 -2.30 15.51
C PHE A 19 -0.03 -2.56 16.78
N LYS A 20 0.64 -2.87 17.91
CA LYS A 20 -0.04 -3.12 19.19
C LYS A 20 -0.34 -1.82 19.91
N HIS A 21 0.52 -0.83 19.75
CA HIS A 21 0.33 0.47 20.39
C HIS A 21 -0.92 1.17 19.87
N ASP A 22 -1.71 1.72 20.79
CA ASP A 22 -2.95 2.43 20.43
C ASP A 22 -2.72 3.94 20.48
N ASN A 23 -2.45 4.54 19.35
CA ASN A 23 -2.17 5.97 19.20
C ASN A 23 -3.18 6.64 18.24
N LYS A 24 -4.42 6.81 18.71
CA LYS A 24 -5.48 7.51 17.94
C LYS A 24 -5.23 9.01 17.79
N GLU A 25 -4.36 9.61 18.61
CA GLU A 25 -4.03 11.03 18.51
C GLU A 25 -3.43 11.38 17.16
N VAL A 26 -2.78 10.42 16.49
CA VAL A 26 -2.26 10.57 15.13
C VAL A 26 -3.37 10.93 14.14
N LEU A 27 -4.56 10.35 14.27
CA LEU A 27 -5.69 10.68 13.42
C LEU A 27 -6.13 12.13 13.61
N HIS A 28 -6.14 12.61 14.85
CA HIS A 28 -6.43 14.01 15.17
C HIS A 28 -5.36 14.96 14.63
N LYS A 29 -4.08 14.60 14.80
CA LYS A 29 -2.95 15.37 14.26
C LYS A 29 -3.09 15.66 12.78
N PHE A 30 -3.50 14.66 11.99
CA PHE A 30 -3.67 14.77 10.54
C PHE A 30 -5.10 15.10 10.11
N ASN A 31 -5.99 15.45 11.06
CA ASN A 31 -7.40 15.74 10.81
C ASN A 31 -8.13 14.63 10.01
N ILE A 32 -7.76 13.38 10.27
CA ILE A 32 -8.39 12.20 9.65
C ILE A 32 -9.67 11.90 10.42
N LYS A 33 -10.80 12.07 9.75
CA LYS A 33 -12.14 11.78 10.29
C LYS A 33 -12.80 10.69 9.48
N GLY A 34 -13.38 9.69 10.14
CA GLY A 34 -14.04 8.57 9.49
C GLY A 34 -13.08 7.52 8.93
N GLU A 35 -13.60 6.71 8.01
CA GLU A 35 -12.84 5.66 7.36
C GLU A 35 -11.91 6.21 6.27
N TYR A 36 -10.77 5.54 6.09
CA TYR A 36 -9.83 5.93 5.05
C TYR A 36 -9.08 4.73 4.46
N VAL A 37 -8.74 4.87 3.21
CA VAL A 37 -7.71 4.05 2.55
C VAL A 37 -6.42 4.86 2.57
N MET A 38 -5.28 4.23 2.88
CA MET A 38 -4.00 4.91 2.86
C MET A 38 -3.08 4.41 1.76
N SER A 39 -2.15 5.26 1.34
CA SER A 39 -1.04 4.91 0.47
C SER A 39 0.26 5.46 1.04
N VAL A 40 1.31 4.63 1.05
CA VAL A 40 2.62 5.02 1.61
C VAL A 40 3.65 5.04 0.50
N SER A 41 4.15 6.23 0.17
CA SER A 41 5.24 6.37 -0.79
C SER A 41 5.78 7.80 -0.83
N THR A 42 7.01 7.95 -1.29
CA THR A 42 7.47 9.24 -1.82
C THR A 42 6.64 9.61 -3.06
N ILE A 43 6.30 10.88 -3.21
CA ILE A 43 5.53 11.39 -4.36
C ILE A 43 6.44 11.42 -5.58
N GLU A 44 6.36 10.40 -6.41
CA GLU A 44 7.13 10.25 -7.64
C GLU A 44 6.31 9.52 -8.73
N PRO A 45 6.56 9.78 -10.03
CA PRO A 45 5.73 9.24 -11.12
C PRO A 45 5.60 7.72 -11.12
N ARG A 46 6.65 6.99 -10.75
CA ARG A 46 6.67 5.52 -10.68
C ARG A 46 5.64 4.95 -9.71
N LYS A 47 5.32 5.67 -8.65
CA LYS A 47 4.34 5.28 -7.62
C LYS A 47 2.89 5.42 -8.08
N ASN A 48 2.67 6.03 -9.24
CA ASN A 48 1.35 6.16 -9.87
C ASN A 48 0.27 6.78 -8.97
N LEU A 49 0.65 7.74 -8.13
CA LEU A 49 -0.31 8.40 -7.22
C LEU A 49 -1.40 9.15 -7.97
N ARG A 50 -1.12 9.68 -9.19
CA ARG A 50 -2.16 10.30 -10.03
C ARG A 50 -3.18 9.26 -10.51
N GLY A 51 -2.73 8.06 -10.91
CA GLY A 51 -3.63 6.96 -11.26
C GLY A 51 -4.48 6.52 -10.06
N LEU A 52 -3.86 6.40 -8.88
CA LEU A 52 -4.56 6.10 -7.63
C LEU A 52 -5.64 7.15 -7.32
N LEU A 53 -5.31 8.45 -7.42
CA LEU A 53 -6.25 9.54 -7.23
C LEU A 53 -7.41 9.50 -8.22
N ASN A 54 -7.11 9.26 -9.50
CA ASN A 54 -8.16 9.17 -10.53
C ASN A 54 -9.11 7.99 -10.26
N GLY A 55 -8.59 6.82 -9.88
CA GLY A 55 -9.42 5.68 -9.50
C GLY A 55 -10.27 5.96 -8.26
N PHE A 56 -9.68 6.60 -7.24
CA PHE A 56 -10.42 7.01 -6.04
C PHE A 56 -11.50 8.05 -6.33
N ILE A 57 -11.22 9.05 -7.18
CA ILE A 57 -12.21 10.06 -7.57
C ILE A 57 -13.34 9.42 -8.39
N SER A 58 -13.02 8.51 -9.32
CA SER A 58 -14.02 7.76 -10.07
C SER A 58 -14.94 6.98 -9.12
N PHE A 59 -14.36 6.27 -8.16
CA PHE A 59 -15.08 5.59 -7.09
C PHE A 59 -15.97 6.56 -6.29
N LYS A 60 -15.47 7.75 -5.90
CA LYS A 60 -16.24 8.77 -5.17
C LYS A 60 -17.41 9.31 -5.99
N LYS A 61 -17.24 9.46 -7.31
CA LYS A 61 -18.32 9.89 -8.23
C LYS A 61 -19.44 8.87 -8.31
N ALA A 62 -19.09 7.58 -8.34
CA ALA A 62 -20.09 6.50 -8.32
C ALA A 62 -20.82 6.42 -6.96
N HIS A 63 -20.19 6.93 -5.89
CA HIS A 63 -20.68 6.85 -4.50
C HIS A 63 -20.65 8.23 -3.82
N GLU A 64 -21.45 9.17 -4.32
CA GLU A 64 -21.47 10.60 -3.91
C GLU A 64 -21.59 10.82 -2.39
N LYS A 65 -22.23 9.92 -1.65
CA LYS A 65 -22.41 10.00 -0.19
C LYS A 65 -21.29 9.35 0.62
N SER A 66 -20.26 8.84 -0.01
CA SER A 66 -19.14 8.21 0.69
C SER A 66 -18.29 9.26 1.39
N ASP A 67 -18.14 9.16 2.72
CA ASP A 67 -17.22 9.99 3.53
C ASP A 67 -15.79 9.47 3.53
N LEU A 68 -15.50 8.41 2.76
CA LEU A 68 -14.18 7.79 2.67
C LEU A 68 -13.12 8.81 2.29
N LYS A 69 -11.98 8.77 2.99
CA LYS A 69 -10.81 9.60 2.70
C LYS A 69 -9.70 8.75 2.06
N LEU A 70 -8.86 9.40 1.27
CA LEU A 70 -7.59 8.85 0.81
C LEU A 70 -6.46 9.60 1.52
N VAL A 71 -5.67 8.86 2.32
CA VAL A 71 -4.55 9.41 3.08
C VAL A 71 -3.25 9.02 2.39
N LEU A 72 -2.53 10.01 1.88
CA LEU A 72 -1.24 9.85 1.22
C LEU A 72 -0.13 10.16 2.23
N VAL A 73 0.65 9.13 2.58
CA VAL A 73 1.73 9.20 3.57
C VAL A 73 3.08 9.21 2.87
N GLY A 74 3.86 10.25 3.11
CA GLY A 74 5.20 10.41 2.57
C GLY A 74 5.46 11.80 2.02
N GLY A 75 6.73 12.10 1.80
CA GLY A 75 7.16 13.43 1.38
C GLY A 75 7.05 13.65 -0.14
N ILE A 76 7.12 14.93 -0.51
CA ILE A 76 7.23 15.35 -1.90
C ILE A 76 8.59 14.90 -2.43
N GLY A 77 8.56 14.11 -3.51
CA GLY A 77 9.75 13.68 -4.23
C GLY A 77 9.96 14.52 -5.50
N TRP A 78 9.87 13.87 -6.64
CA TRP A 78 10.25 14.45 -7.94
C TRP A 78 9.07 15.07 -8.69
N ASP A 79 7.82 14.73 -8.33
CA ASP A 79 6.62 15.28 -8.97
C ASP A 79 6.22 16.61 -8.32
N LYS A 80 6.90 17.68 -8.76
CA LYS A 80 6.68 19.06 -8.27
C LYS A 80 5.27 19.59 -8.59
N GLU A 81 4.58 19.01 -9.57
CA GLU A 81 3.25 19.44 -10.00
C GLU A 81 2.13 18.70 -9.24
N PHE A 82 2.49 17.73 -8.41
CA PHE A 82 1.49 16.87 -7.74
C PHE A 82 0.60 17.66 -6.79
N GLU A 83 1.15 18.61 -6.03
CA GLU A 83 0.34 19.49 -5.16
C GLU A 83 -0.63 20.35 -5.97
N SER A 84 -0.16 20.92 -7.07
CA SER A 84 -1.01 21.70 -7.98
C SER A 84 -2.11 20.83 -8.58
N TYR A 85 -1.78 19.58 -8.92
CA TYR A 85 -2.76 18.60 -9.40
C TYR A 85 -3.85 18.33 -8.36
N ILE A 86 -3.47 18.06 -7.09
CA ILE A 86 -4.43 17.83 -6.01
C ILE A 86 -5.30 19.08 -5.76
N ASN A 87 -4.69 20.27 -5.76
CA ASN A 87 -5.42 21.52 -5.53
C ASN A 87 -6.44 21.83 -6.64
N GLY A 88 -6.26 21.27 -7.84
CA GLY A 88 -7.22 21.37 -8.95
C GLY A 88 -8.32 20.31 -8.93
N LEU A 89 -8.43 19.49 -7.87
CA LEU A 89 -9.47 18.45 -7.78
C LEU A 89 -10.82 18.94 -7.22
N ASP A 90 -10.97 20.26 -7.04
CA ASP A 90 -12.22 20.93 -6.65
C ASP A 90 -12.98 20.19 -5.54
N ASP A 91 -14.17 19.67 -5.84
CA ASP A 91 -15.09 19.00 -4.89
C ASP A 91 -14.49 17.78 -4.17
N TYR A 92 -13.41 17.19 -4.69
CA TYR A 92 -12.77 16.00 -4.12
C TYR A 92 -11.54 16.32 -3.28
N ARG A 93 -11.07 17.59 -3.27
CA ARG A 93 -9.87 18.01 -2.55
C ARG A 93 -9.94 17.66 -1.07
N ASP A 94 -11.06 17.85 -0.43
CA ASP A 94 -11.27 17.58 1.00
C ASP A 94 -11.35 16.09 1.33
N SER A 95 -11.42 15.22 0.32
CA SER A 95 -11.36 13.78 0.51
C SER A 95 -9.91 13.24 0.50
N ILE A 96 -8.92 14.11 0.24
CA ILE A 96 -7.51 13.72 0.10
C ILE A 96 -6.70 14.40 1.19
N ILE A 97 -5.97 13.61 1.98
CA ILE A 97 -5.14 14.08 3.08
C ILE A 97 -3.68 13.75 2.76
N LEU A 98 -2.82 14.77 2.78
CA LEU A 98 -1.37 14.61 2.68
C LEU A 98 -0.77 14.75 4.08
N THR A 99 -0.09 13.73 4.57
CA THR A 99 0.54 13.80 5.89
C THR A 99 1.96 14.36 5.86
N GLY A 100 2.61 14.30 4.70
CA GLY A 100 4.06 14.45 4.63
C GLY A 100 4.79 13.27 5.29
N PHE A 101 6.03 13.49 5.71
CA PHE A 101 6.79 12.49 6.47
C PHE A 101 6.17 12.29 7.85
N VAL A 102 6.12 11.03 8.27
CA VAL A 102 5.63 10.61 9.58
C VAL A 102 6.70 9.76 10.27
N THR A 103 6.65 9.67 11.60
CA THR A 103 7.50 8.74 12.36
C THR A 103 7.00 7.30 12.19
N ASP A 104 7.84 6.31 12.55
CA ASP A 104 7.45 4.89 12.51
C ASP A 104 6.26 4.59 13.43
N GLU A 105 6.18 5.29 14.57
CA GLU A 105 5.04 5.20 15.50
C GLU A 105 3.75 5.73 14.85
N GLU A 106 3.81 6.89 14.21
CA GLU A 106 2.69 7.48 13.49
C GLU A 106 2.27 6.60 12.29
N LEU A 107 3.25 6.07 11.56
CA LEU A 107 3.01 5.16 10.44
C LEU A 107 2.30 3.89 10.92
N SER A 108 2.76 3.31 12.03
CA SER A 108 2.13 2.14 12.66
C SER A 108 0.66 2.40 12.99
N ALA A 109 0.37 3.56 13.59
CA ALA A 109 -0.99 3.97 13.91
C ALA A 109 -1.85 4.18 12.64
N LEU A 110 -1.30 4.83 11.61
CA LEU A 110 -2.00 5.02 10.33
C LEU A 110 -2.34 3.69 9.67
N TYR A 111 -1.42 2.73 9.63
CA TYR A 111 -1.73 1.37 9.17
C TYR A 111 -2.81 0.71 10.03
N LYS A 112 -2.70 0.80 11.36
CA LYS A 112 -3.63 0.15 12.30
C LYS A 112 -5.07 0.57 12.08
N TYR A 113 -5.31 1.86 11.85
CA TYR A 113 -6.67 2.42 11.73
C TYR A 113 -7.17 2.53 10.29
N ALA A 114 -6.34 2.29 9.28
CA ALA A 114 -6.79 2.26 7.90
C ALA A 114 -7.83 1.17 7.66
N LEU A 115 -8.82 1.45 6.82
CA LEU A 115 -9.74 0.46 6.28
C LEU A 115 -8.99 -0.52 5.38
N ALA A 116 -8.14 0.03 4.51
CA ALA A 116 -7.29 -0.73 3.60
C ALA A 116 -6.07 0.11 3.18
N VAL A 117 -5.14 -0.53 2.50
CA VAL A 117 -3.94 0.10 1.92
C VAL A 117 -3.98 -0.02 0.40
N ALA A 118 -3.70 1.07 -0.31
CA ALA A 118 -3.62 1.07 -1.76
C ALA A 118 -2.18 1.37 -2.23
N TYR A 119 -1.62 0.49 -3.07
CA TYR A 119 -0.26 0.60 -3.58
C TYR A 119 -0.21 0.19 -5.06
N VAL A 120 -0.57 1.13 -5.94
CA VAL A 120 -0.81 0.87 -7.37
C VAL A 120 0.34 1.36 -8.26
N SER A 121 1.58 1.17 -7.83
CA SER A 121 2.78 1.55 -8.57
C SER A 121 2.85 0.90 -9.95
N PHE A 122 3.48 1.58 -10.90
CA PHE A 122 3.78 0.99 -12.20
C PHE A 122 4.88 -0.06 -12.12
N TYR A 123 5.88 0.19 -11.27
CA TYR A 123 7.05 -0.68 -11.13
C TYR A 123 7.62 -0.63 -9.71
N GLU A 124 7.91 -1.81 -9.16
CA GLU A 124 8.64 -1.96 -7.90
C GLU A 124 9.68 -3.07 -7.98
N GLY A 125 10.76 -2.90 -7.21
CA GLY A 125 11.75 -3.96 -7.01
C GLY A 125 11.29 -5.03 -6.03
N PHE A 126 10.42 -4.66 -5.05
CA PHE A 126 9.85 -5.59 -4.08
C PHE A 126 8.42 -5.18 -3.68
N GLY A 127 8.23 -4.06 -2.99
CA GLY A 127 6.92 -3.61 -2.50
C GLY A 127 6.82 -3.68 -0.97
N LEU A 128 7.79 -3.08 -0.26
CA LEU A 128 7.78 -3.04 1.21
C LEU A 128 6.46 -2.53 1.81
N PRO A 129 5.79 -1.49 1.27
CA PRO A 129 4.51 -1.04 1.79
C PRO A 129 3.39 -2.10 1.72
N ILE A 130 3.44 -3.01 0.75
CA ILE A 130 2.52 -4.16 0.70
C ILE A 130 2.82 -5.09 1.87
N LEU A 131 4.09 -5.42 2.10
CA LEU A 131 4.50 -6.28 3.20
C LEU A 131 4.18 -5.67 4.57
N GLU A 132 4.35 -4.36 4.74
CA GLU A 132 3.96 -3.60 5.94
C GLU A 132 2.45 -3.72 6.19
N ALA A 133 1.63 -3.46 5.18
CA ALA A 133 0.18 -3.56 5.26
C ALA A 133 -0.28 -4.98 5.62
N LEU A 134 0.29 -6.01 4.98
CA LEU A 134 0.00 -7.41 5.28
C LEU A 134 0.41 -7.78 6.71
N THR A 135 1.54 -7.26 7.21
CA THR A 135 1.99 -7.46 8.59
C THR A 135 1.04 -6.79 9.59
N ALA A 136 0.50 -5.63 9.23
CA ALA A 136 -0.56 -4.97 10.00
C ALA A 136 -1.89 -5.73 9.96
N GLY A 137 -2.03 -6.74 9.09
CA GLY A 137 -3.27 -7.50 8.90
C GLY A 137 -4.33 -6.73 8.11
N LYS A 138 -3.92 -5.87 7.18
CA LYS A 138 -4.82 -5.04 6.39
C LYS A 138 -5.07 -5.63 5.01
N ALA A 139 -6.28 -5.40 4.48
CA ALA A 139 -6.57 -5.61 3.09
C ALA A 139 -5.74 -4.63 2.23
N VAL A 140 -5.25 -5.10 1.10
CA VAL A 140 -4.39 -4.33 0.20
C VAL A 140 -4.99 -4.30 -1.19
N ILE A 141 -5.03 -3.11 -1.81
CA ILE A 141 -5.22 -2.92 -3.25
C ILE A 141 -3.84 -2.72 -3.85
N SER A 142 -3.45 -3.51 -4.85
CA SER A 142 -2.13 -3.37 -5.46
C SER A 142 -2.17 -3.61 -6.97
N SER A 143 -1.11 -3.17 -7.65
CA SER A 143 -0.91 -3.49 -9.06
C SER A 143 -0.65 -4.97 -9.27
N ASP A 144 -1.10 -5.48 -10.41
CA ASP A 144 -0.86 -6.84 -10.90
C ASP A 144 0.50 -6.99 -11.63
N THR A 145 1.40 -6.02 -11.49
CA THR A 145 2.65 -5.91 -12.25
C THR A 145 3.89 -6.11 -11.38
N THR A 146 4.99 -6.46 -12.01
CA THR A 146 6.35 -6.59 -11.45
C THR A 146 6.42 -7.52 -10.22
N SER A 147 7.01 -7.07 -9.11
CA SER A 147 7.19 -7.86 -7.90
C SER A 147 5.96 -7.91 -6.98
N MET A 148 4.97 -7.06 -7.20
CA MET A 148 3.83 -6.92 -6.29
C MET A 148 3.01 -8.20 -6.12
N PRO A 149 2.72 -8.99 -7.19
CA PRO A 149 2.07 -10.29 -7.05
C PRO A 149 2.90 -11.33 -6.26
N GLU A 150 4.24 -11.26 -6.33
CA GLU A 150 5.10 -12.16 -5.55
C GLU A 150 5.00 -11.87 -4.05
N VAL A 151 4.91 -10.59 -3.68
CA VAL A 151 4.77 -10.16 -2.28
C VAL A 151 3.36 -10.37 -1.77
N GLY A 152 2.36 -9.97 -2.55
CA GLY A 152 0.95 -9.98 -2.13
C GLY A 152 0.31 -11.37 -2.14
N GLY A 153 0.72 -12.26 -3.07
CA GLY A 153 0.12 -13.59 -3.23
C GLY A 153 -1.40 -13.49 -3.42
N ASN A 154 -2.15 -14.32 -2.70
CA ASN A 154 -3.61 -14.32 -2.71
C ASN A 154 -4.24 -13.38 -1.66
N ALA A 155 -3.42 -12.66 -0.87
CA ALA A 155 -3.89 -11.79 0.20
C ALA A 155 -4.12 -10.33 -0.25
N VAL A 156 -4.21 -10.09 -1.58
CA VAL A 156 -4.27 -8.75 -2.15
C VAL A 156 -5.31 -8.68 -3.27
N CYS A 157 -6.06 -7.59 -3.31
CA CYS A 157 -6.93 -7.24 -4.43
C CYS A 157 -6.08 -6.58 -5.53
N TYR A 158 -5.94 -7.22 -6.68
CA TYR A 158 -5.11 -6.72 -7.77
C TYR A 158 -5.89 -5.87 -8.75
N CYS A 159 -5.21 -4.84 -9.27
CA CYS A 159 -5.71 -3.99 -10.36
C CYS A 159 -4.62 -3.72 -11.41
N ASN A 160 -5.06 -3.38 -12.61
CA ASN A 160 -4.17 -2.88 -13.65
C ASN A 160 -3.84 -1.40 -13.37
N PRO A 161 -2.58 -1.02 -13.08
CA PRO A 161 -2.21 0.35 -12.70
C PRO A 161 -2.36 1.37 -13.85
N TYR A 162 -2.51 0.90 -15.07
CA TYR A 162 -2.68 1.75 -16.28
C TYR A 162 -4.14 2.05 -16.59
N LYS A 163 -5.10 1.48 -15.83
CA LYS A 163 -6.54 1.62 -16.08
C LYS A 163 -7.25 2.15 -14.85
N VAL A 164 -7.82 3.34 -14.95
CA VAL A 164 -8.57 4.00 -13.89
C VAL A 164 -9.77 3.16 -13.43
N ASP A 165 -10.52 2.58 -14.38
CA ASP A 165 -11.65 1.70 -14.12
C ASP A 165 -11.27 0.44 -13.33
N SER A 166 -10.07 -0.11 -13.57
CA SER A 166 -9.55 -1.25 -12.80
C SER A 166 -9.22 -0.87 -11.37
N ILE A 167 -8.67 0.33 -11.15
CA ILE A 167 -8.37 0.83 -9.79
C ILE A 167 -9.69 1.14 -9.06
N GLU A 168 -10.65 1.78 -9.74
CA GLU A 168 -12.00 2.03 -9.21
C GLU A 168 -12.67 0.72 -8.75
N ALA A 169 -12.70 -0.30 -9.62
CA ALA A 169 -13.27 -1.60 -9.30
C ALA A 169 -12.61 -2.26 -8.08
N ALA A 170 -11.30 -2.08 -7.90
CA ALA A 170 -10.60 -2.57 -6.71
C ALA A 170 -11.02 -1.81 -5.43
N PHE A 171 -11.24 -0.49 -5.49
CA PHE A 171 -11.85 0.26 -4.40
C PHE A 171 -13.23 -0.27 -4.06
N GLU A 172 -14.09 -0.49 -5.06
CA GLU A 172 -15.43 -1.07 -4.88
C GLU A 172 -15.37 -2.39 -4.10
N GLN A 173 -14.53 -3.31 -4.55
CA GLN A 173 -14.39 -4.64 -3.93
C GLN A 173 -13.90 -4.55 -2.49
N VAL A 174 -12.92 -3.70 -2.20
CA VAL A 174 -12.32 -3.66 -0.86
C VAL A 174 -13.15 -2.81 0.11
N VAL A 175 -13.79 -1.74 -0.36
CA VAL A 175 -14.53 -0.81 0.50
C VAL A 175 -15.92 -1.33 0.82
N TYR A 176 -16.66 -1.82 -0.17
CA TYR A 176 -18.05 -2.19 -0.01
C TYR A 176 -18.31 -3.70 0.14
N ASN A 177 -17.38 -4.55 -0.23
CA ASN A 177 -17.51 -5.99 -0.01
C ASN A 177 -16.79 -6.40 1.28
N ASP A 178 -17.46 -6.23 2.41
CA ASP A 178 -16.93 -6.57 3.73
C ASP A 178 -16.45 -8.02 3.83
N SER A 179 -17.15 -8.97 3.20
CA SER A 179 -16.78 -10.38 3.21
C SER A 179 -15.44 -10.59 2.51
N TYR A 180 -15.28 -10.01 1.32
CA TYR A 180 -14.03 -10.10 0.56
C TYR A 180 -12.86 -9.39 1.28
N ARG A 181 -13.10 -8.20 1.84
CA ARG A 181 -12.09 -7.49 2.63
C ARG A 181 -11.61 -8.33 3.81
N LYS A 182 -12.52 -8.91 4.59
CA LYS A 182 -12.19 -9.79 5.72
C LYS A 182 -11.47 -11.06 5.29
N GLU A 183 -11.79 -11.62 4.13
CA GLU A 183 -11.06 -12.74 3.54
C GLU A 183 -9.58 -12.34 3.29
N LEU A 184 -9.31 -11.22 2.64
CA LEU A 184 -7.96 -10.70 2.42
C LEU A 184 -7.22 -10.47 3.75
N GLU A 185 -7.85 -9.82 4.72
CA GLU A 185 -7.29 -9.57 6.05
C GLU A 185 -6.92 -10.88 6.78
N SER A 186 -7.74 -11.91 6.63
CA SER A 186 -7.49 -13.22 7.24
C SER A 186 -6.24 -13.91 6.70
N MET A 187 -5.91 -13.68 5.43
CA MET A 187 -4.73 -14.23 4.75
C MET A 187 -3.47 -13.37 4.94
N ALA A 188 -3.64 -12.08 5.28
CA ALA A 188 -2.57 -11.08 5.24
C ALA A 188 -1.32 -11.50 6.05
N ARG A 189 -1.48 -11.80 7.34
CA ARG A 189 -0.35 -12.13 8.21
C ARG A 189 0.34 -13.44 7.84
N ALA A 190 -0.40 -14.42 7.35
CA ALA A 190 0.17 -15.68 6.86
C ALA A 190 1.03 -15.42 5.61
N GLN A 191 0.58 -14.57 4.70
CA GLN A 191 1.36 -14.17 3.55
C GLN A 191 2.61 -13.38 3.97
N ALA A 192 2.49 -12.41 4.87
CA ALA A 192 3.62 -11.62 5.37
C ALA A 192 4.70 -12.48 6.02
N SER A 193 4.34 -13.53 6.77
CA SER A 193 5.28 -14.42 7.46
C SER A 193 6.21 -15.21 6.52
N ARG A 194 5.94 -15.22 5.22
CA ARG A 194 6.82 -15.84 4.21
C ARG A 194 8.10 -15.04 3.98
N PHE A 195 8.14 -13.77 4.41
CA PHE A 195 9.23 -12.82 4.18
C PHE A 195 9.87 -12.41 5.51
N SER A 196 11.12 -12.78 5.70
CA SER A 196 11.90 -12.36 6.88
C SER A 196 13.38 -12.25 6.53
N TYR A 197 14.09 -11.36 7.22
CA TYR A 197 15.55 -11.26 7.06
C TYR A 197 16.28 -12.51 7.52
N GLU A 198 15.75 -13.23 8.51
CA GLU A 198 16.33 -14.51 8.93
C GLU A 198 16.29 -15.54 7.79
N LYS A 199 15.15 -15.63 7.09
CA LYS A 199 15.03 -16.49 5.92
C LYS A 199 15.95 -16.05 4.79
N ALA A 200 16.00 -14.75 4.49
CA ALA A 200 16.86 -14.17 3.48
C ALA A 200 18.35 -14.49 3.76
N ALA A 201 18.78 -14.34 5.02
CA ALA A 201 20.14 -14.67 5.43
C ALA A 201 20.46 -16.16 5.24
N LYS A 202 19.57 -17.06 5.67
CA LYS A 202 19.74 -18.51 5.48
C LYS A 202 19.84 -18.90 4.00
N GLU A 203 18.97 -18.34 3.16
CA GLU A 203 18.97 -18.60 1.72
C GLU A 203 20.25 -18.07 1.04
N THR A 204 20.72 -16.88 1.44
CA THR A 204 21.97 -16.29 0.95
C THR A 204 23.17 -17.16 1.31
N ILE A 205 23.27 -17.60 2.56
CA ILE A 205 24.36 -18.50 3.01
C ILE A 205 24.32 -19.83 2.24
N ALA A 206 23.13 -20.39 2.03
CA ALA A 206 22.97 -21.63 1.27
C ALA A 206 23.46 -21.49 -0.19
N ILE A 207 23.24 -20.31 -0.82
CA ILE A 207 23.74 -20.03 -2.16
C ILE A 207 25.27 -19.97 -2.15
N TYR A 208 25.89 -19.27 -1.20
CA TYR A 208 27.35 -19.20 -1.10
C TYR A 208 27.99 -20.58 -0.90
N ASN A 209 27.40 -21.41 -0.02
CA ASN A 209 27.89 -22.76 0.20
C ASN A 209 27.77 -23.70 -1.01
N ALA A 210 26.82 -23.40 -1.92
CA ALA A 210 26.58 -24.20 -3.11
C ALA A 210 27.55 -23.85 -4.28
N ILE A 211 28.24 -22.73 -4.21
CA ILE A 211 29.20 -22.26 -5.24
C ILE A 211 30.66 -22.29 -4.76
N SER A 212 30.90 -22.64 -3.49
CA SER A 212 32.21 -22.88 -2.89
C SER A 212 32.64 -24.32 -3.11
#